data_78e4884960cc635fe6cb1bbda3171a86
#
_entry.id   78e4884960cc635fe6cb1bbda3171a86
#
_cell.length_a   1.000
_cell.length_b   1.000
_cell.length_c   1.000
_cell.angle_alpha   90.00
_cell.angle_beta   90.00
_cell.angle_gamma   90.00
#
_symmetry.space_group_name_H-M   'P 1'
#
loop_
_entity.id
_entity.type
_entity.pdbx_description
1 polymer ?
#
loop_
_entity_poly.entity_id
_entity_poly.type
_entity_poly.pdbx_seq_one_letter_code
_entity_poly.pdbx_strand_id
1 'polypeptide(L)'
;MKMKSILTIVLGAAIMTSSAFATGEAVALEKPVYIDGAQLDKEFINDADGGVMIPVRAVCETLGMNVDWNDESETVIIEKLPVYITFSPYSDGYTFAKTAPMLLGKAPKLIDGTTYVPVNFAQDILHVDLSFTESGVYLTTEQKAPVNKVVVTEKADETITVYDAKLGEVVVNVTEETKIADKDGNALKLDDINVNSLVEIEYADFMTMSLPPMTNAVAIKVTGEEGFEVITGTICEVNEDENGKTVTIGEKEKVMEQTVLNLSEDIKVISLDGEDADFTALKEDVKITAIASMAVTRSIPAQRGVTVIRITE
;
A
#
# COMPACT_ATOMS: atom_id res chain seq x y z
N MET A 1 35.07 34.62 -31.85
CA MET A 1 33.91 35.27 -31.21
C MET A 1 32.66 34.68 -31.83
N LYS A 2 32.05 33.67 -31.19
CA LYS A 2 30.84 33.00 -31.71
C LYS A 2 29.66 33.33 -30.77
N MET A 3 28.71 34.11 -31.33
CA MET A 3 27.48 34.47 -30.68
C MET A 3 26.55 33.23 -30.62
N LYS A 4 26.07 32.91 -29.44
CA LYS A 4 25.00 31.92 -29.25
C LYS A 4 23.65 32.64 -29.33
N SER A 5 22.84 32.26 -30.33
CA SER A 5 21.45 32.68 -30.43
C SER A 5 20.60 31.98 -29.41
N ILE A 6 19.90 32.76 -28.59
CA ILE A 6 18.86 32.30 -27.68
C ILE A 6 17.56 32.37 -28.46
N LEU A 7 16.93 31.21 -28.69
CA LEU A 7 15.60 31.11 -29.29
C LEU A 7 14.53 31.28 -28.20
N THR A 8 13.89 32.44 -28.15
CA THR A 8 12.76 32.72 -27.27
C THR A 8 11.49 32.25 -27.96
N ILE A 9 10.85 31.20 -27.43
CA ILE A 9 9.51 30.78 -27.88
C ILE A 9 8.48 31.63 -27.15
N VAL A 10 7.83 32.51 -27.89
CA VAL A 10 6.66 33.28 -27.43
C VAL A 10 5.41 32.41 -27.61
N LEU A 11 4.81 31.98 -26.49
CA LEU A 11 3.53 31.28 -26.50
C LEU A 11 2.41 32.33 -26.67
N GLY A 12 1.87 32.45 -27.87
CA GLY A 12 0.74 33.31 -28.16
C GLY A 12 -0.55 32.70 -27.68
N ALA A 13 -1.17 33.26 -26.63
CA ALA A 13 -2.52 32.94 -26.24
C ALA A 13 -3.52 33.60 -27.19
N ALA A 14 -4.18 32.83 -28.04
CA ALA A 14 -5.34 33.30 -28.82
C ALA A 14 -6.60 33.14 -27.95
N ILE A 15 -7.09 34.26 -27.44
CA ILE A 15 -8.42 34.35 -26.80
C ILE A 15 -9.45 34.46 -27.92
N MET A 16 -10.17 33.38 -28.20
CA MET A 16 -11.38 33.42 -28.98
C MET A 16 -12.60 33.38 -28.05
N THR A 17 -13.24 34.53 -27.88
CA THR A 17 -14.55 34.62 -27.25
C THR A 17 -15.61 34.23 -28.27
N SER A 18 -16.20 33.05 -28.11
CA SER A 18 -17.48 32.73 -28.73
C SER A 18 -18.42 32.21 -27.64
N SER A 19 -19.42 33.03 -27.32
CA SER A 19 -20.56 32.64 -26.50
C SER A 19 -21.42 31.64 -27.27
N ALA A 20 -21.30 30.37 -26.97
CA ALA A 20 -22.26 29.35 -27.35
C ALA A 20 -22.66 28.62 -26.06
N PHE A 21 -23.97 28.54 -25.83
CA PHE A 21 -24.56 27.73 -24.78
C PHE A 21 -24.18 26.25 -25.04
N ALA A 22 -23.19 25.73 -24.36
CA ALA A 22 -22.78 24.35 -24.47
C ALA A 22 -23.59 23.53 -23.49
N THR A 23 -24.49 22.70 -23.99
CA THR A 23 -24.79 21.40 -23.39
C THR A 23 -23.45 20.72 -23.14
N GLY A 24 -23.17 20.37 -21.85
CA GLY A 24 -21.84 19.89 -21.45
C GLY A 24 -21.47 18.60 -22.14
N GLU A 25 -20.83 18.70 -23.30
CA GLU A 25 -20.09 17.59 -23.89
C GLU A 25 -18.76 17.43 -23.13
N ALA A 26 -18.55 16.23 -22.62
CA ALA A 26 -17.27 15.83 -22.06
C ALA A 26 -16.18 16.01 -23.12
N VAL A 27 -15.19 16.86 -22.85
CA VAL A 27 -14.01 16.96 -23.72
C VAL A 27 -13.17 15.71 -23.48
N ALA A 28 -13.31 14.73 -24.37
CA ALA A 28 -12.47 13.56 -24.37
C ALA A 28 -11.01 13.99 -24.63
N LEU A 29 -10.18 14.04 -23.60
CA LEU A 29 -8.76 13.90 -23.78
C LEU A 29 -8.54 12.41 -23.98
N GLU A 30 -8.39 12.00 -25.23
CA GLU A 30 -8.15 10.63 -25.67
C GLU A 30 -6.81 10.13 -25.12
N LYS A 31 -6.82 9.60 -23.90
CA LYS A 31 -5.65 8.97 -23.30
C LYS A 31 -5.98 7.53 -22.96
N PRO A 32 -5.07 6.59 -23.26
CA PRO A 32 -5.29 5.17 -23.06
C PRO A 32 -5.40 4.79 -21.58
N VAL A 33 -6.15 3.72 -21.34
CA VAL A 33 -6.13 2.97 -20.08
C VAL A 33 -5.31 1.71 -20.30
N TYR A 34 -4.41 1.43 -19.38
CA TYR A 34 -3.60 0.21 -19.36
C TYR A 34 -3.98 -0.64 -18.15
N ILE A 35 -4.06 -1.95 -18.34
CA ILE A 35 -4.17 -2.94 -17.25
C ILE A 35 -2.99 -3.90 -17.39
N ASP A 36 -2.15 -3.99 -16.36
CA ASP A 36 -0.94 -4.82 -16.33
C ASP A 36 -0.05 -4.66 -17.57
N GLY A 37 0.05 -3.40 -18.03
CA GLY A 37 0.81 -3.02 -19.22
C GLY A 37 0.12 -3.25 -20.56
N ALA A 38 -1.06 -3.90 -20.60
CA ALA A 38 -1.86 -4.05 -21.82
C ALA A 38 -2.80 -2.86 -21.99
N GLN A 39 -2.79 -2.24 -23.15
CA GLN A 39 -3.70 -1.13 -23.46
C GLN A 39 -5.10 -1.65 -23.74
N LEU A 40 -6.12 -0.99 -23.17
CA LEU A 40 -7.53 -1.25 -23.47
C LEU A 40 -7.94 -0.65 -24.82
N ASP A 41 -8.96 -1.27 -25.45
CA ASP A 41 -9.57 -0.76 -26.68
C ASP A 41 -10.40 0.50 -26.48
N LYS A 42 -10.70 0.83 -25.23
CA LYS A 42 -11.49 2.01 -24.84
C LYS A 42 -10.63 2.98 -24.01
N GLU A 43 -10.82 4.23 -24.28
CA GLU A 43 -10.13 5.33 -23.60
C GLU A 43 -10.90 5.81 -22.37
N PHE A 44 -10.21 6.47 -21.47
CA PHE A 44 -10.87 7.21 -20.41
C PHE A 44 -11.41 8.56 -20.92
N ILE A 45 -12.33 9.14 -20.19
CA ILE A 45 -12.82 10.48 -20.44
C ILE A 45 -12.54 11.40 -19.26
N ASN A 46 -12.39 12.69 -19.53
CA ASN A 46 -12.48 13.70 -18.49
C ASN A 46 -13.92 14.21 -18.41
N ASP A 47 -14.47 14.18 -17.23
CA ASP A 47 -15.76 14.78 -16.95
C ASP A 47 -15.69 16.31 -16.98
N ALA A 48 -16.82 16.97 -17.17
CA ALA A 48 -16.92 18.43 -17.17
C ALA A 48 -16.33 19.10 -15.91
N ASP A 49 -16.34 18.39 -14.77
CA ASP A 49 -15.77 18.82 -13.50
C ASP A 49 -14.28 18.45 -13.36
N GLY A 50 -13.64 17.98 -14.44
CA GLY A 50 -12.21 17.62 -14.47
C GLY A 50 -11.86 16.26 -13.84
N GLY A 51 -12.82 15.45 -13.45
CA GLY A 51 -12.61 14.11 -12.94
C GLY A 51 -12.40 13.08 -14.06
N VAL A 52 -11.45 12.17 -13.89
CA VAL A 52 -11.20 11.07 -14.82
C VAL A 52 -12.24 9.97 -14.61
N MET A 53 -12.81 9.48 -15.72
CA MET A 53 -13.77 8.38 -15.72
C MET A 53 -13.31 7.28 -16.68
N ILE A 54 -13.38 6.03 -16.24
CA ILE A 54 -12.91 4.84 -16.97
C ILE A 54 -14.09 4.01 -17.49
N PRO A 55 -13.94 3.32 -18.65
CA PRO A 55 -14.99 2.49 -19.23
C PRO A 55 -15.12 1.18 -18.42
N VAL A 56 -16.18 1.07 -17.61
CA VAL A 56 -16.31 0.01 -16.60
C VAL A 56 -16.32 -1.40 -17.21
N ARG A 57 -17.05 -1.63 -18.32
CA ARG A 57 -17.10 -2.95 -18.96
C ARG A 57 -15.71 -3.38 -19.45
N ALA A 58 -15.00 -2.52 -20.18
CA ALA A 58 -13.70 -2.86 -20.71
C ALA A 58 -12.68 -3.16 -19.59
N VAL A 59 -12.72 -2.39 -18.49
CA VAL A 59 -11.88 -2.64 -17.32
C VAL A 59 -12.24 -3.98 -16.65
N CYS A 60 -13.50 -4.18 -16.28
CA CYS A 60 -13.92 -5.37 -15.54
C CYS A 60 -13.77 -6.67 -16.35
N GLU A 61 -14.12 -6.68 -17.65
CA GLU A 61 -13.95 -7.86 -18.49
C GLU A 61 -12.47 -8.21 -18.68
N THR A 62 -11.57 -7.23 -18.79
CA THR A 62 -10.12 -7.49 -18.82
C THR A 62 -9.62 -8.08 -17.51
N LEU A 63 -10.23 -7.72 -16.38
CA LEU A 63 -9.97 -8.32 -15.06
C LEU A 63 -10.65 -9.70 -14.87
N GLY A 64 -11.28 -10.24 -15.92
CA GLY A 64 -11.97 -11.53 -15.92
C GLY A 64 -13.28 -11.53 -15.13
N MET A 65 -13.96 -10.39 -15.03
CA MET A 65 -15.29 -10.25 -14.45
C MET A 65 -16.35 -10.23 -15.56
N ASN A 66 -17.55 -10.71 -15.27
CA ASN A 66 -18.69 -10.55 -16.18
C ASN A 66 -19.36 -9.20 -15.89
N VAL A 67 -19.78 -8.49 -16.95
CA VAL A 67 -20.50 -7.22 -16.83
C VAL A 67 -21.80 -7.29 -17.59
N ASP A 68 -22.92 -7.30 -16.88
CA ASP A 68 -24.27 -7.39 -17.42
C ASP A 68 -25.08 -6.13 -17.12
N TRP A 69 -26.16 -5.97 -17.87
CA TRP A 69 -27.15 -4.92 -17.68
C TRP A 69 -28.52 -5.54 -17.39
N ASN A 70 -29.16 -5.07 -16.33
CA ASN A 70 -30.52 -5.46 -15.98
C ASN A 70 -31.50 -4.35 -16.37
N ASP A 71 -32.34 -4.61 -17.39
CA ASP A 71 -33.31 -3.65 -17.91
C ASP A 71 -34.43 -3.32 -16.93
N GLU A 72 -34.84 -4.26 -16.07
CA GLU A 72 -35.93 -4.05 -15.12
C GLU A 72 -35.55 -3.11 -13.97
N SER A 73 -34.31 -3.25 -13.47
CA SER A 73 -33.81 -2.44 -12.36
C SER A 73 -32.93 -1.28 -12.82
N GLU A 74 -32.66 -1.16 -14.11
CA GLU A 74 -31.74 -0.16 -14.70
C GLU A 74 -30.38 -0.15 -13.99
N THR A 75 -29.81 -1.34 -13.77
CA THR A 75 -28.54 -1.51 -13.05
C THR A 75 -27.48 -2.23 -13.87
N VAL A 76 -26.24 -1.80 -13.70
CA VAL A 76 -25.06 -2.55 -14.10
C VAL A 76 -24.78 -3.59 -13.02
N ILE A 77 -24.52 -4.83 -13.44
CA ILE A 77 -24.16 -5.96 -12.58
C ILE A 77 -22.75 -6.40 -12.96
N ILE A 78 -21.86 -6.51 -11.98
CA ILE A 78 -20.49 -7.00 -12.17
C ILE A 78 -20.30 -8.22 -11.26
N GLU A 79 -19.91 -9.33 -11.86
CA GLU A 79 -19.81 -10.63 -11.18
C GLU A 79 -18.46 -11.32 -11.42
N LYS A 80 -17.82 -11.73 -10.34
CA LYS A 80 -16.72 -12.70 -10.28
C LYS A 80 -16.68 -13.25 -8.87
N LEU A 81 -17.16 -14.47 -8.66
CA LEU A 81 -17.25 -15.05 -7.32
C LEU A 81 -15.94 -14.93 -6.53
N PRO A 82 -15.96 -14.45 -5.28
CA PRO A 82 -17.15 -14.08 -4.48
C PRO A 82 -17.67 -12.65 -4.70
N VAL A 83 -17.12 -11.87 -5.63
CA VAL A 83 -17.46 -10.46 -5.88
C VAL A 83 -18.78 -10.34 -6.64
N TYR A 84 -19.68 -9.52 -6.12
CA TYR A 84 -20.94 -9.13 -6.75
C TYR A 84 -21.20 -7.65 -6.49
N ILE A 85 -21.17 -6.83 -7.55
CA ILE A 85 -21.30 -5.37 -7.47
C ILE A 85 -22.48 -4.95 -8.34
N THR A 86 -23.30 -4.03 -7.84
CA THR A 86 -24.38 -3.41 -8.60
C THR A 86 -24.39 -1.91 -8.41
N PHE A 87 -24.72 -1.18 -9.46
CA PHE A 87 -24.94 0.27 -9.42
C PHE A 87 -25.81 0.72 -10.59
N SER A 88 -26.47 1.87 -10.44
CA SER A 88 -27.24 2.50 -11.51
C SER A 88 -26.47 3.64 -12.14
N PRO A 89 -26.52 3.87 -13.47
CA PRO A 89 -26.06 5.09 -14.09
C PRO A 89 -26.72 6.32 -13.47
N TYR A 90 -25.96 7.41 -13.38
CA TYR A 90 -26.43 8.69 -12.83
C TYR A 90 -26.75 8.70 -11.32
N SER A 91 -26.43 7.63 -10.59
CA SER A 91 -26.55 7.56 -9.13
C SER A 91 -25.21 7.21 -8.50
N ASP A 92 -24.70 8.04 -7.60
CA ASP A 92 -23.49 7.75 -6.83
C ASP A 92 -23.82 6.78 -5.70
N GLY A 93 -23.81 5.49 -6.04
CA GLY A 93 -24.09 4.43 -5.08
C GLY A 93 -23.72 3.07 -5.66
N TYR A 94 -22.66 2.46 -5.11
CA TYR A 94 -22.13 1.18 -5.54
C TYR A 94 -22.36 0.15 -4.44
N THR A 95 -23.10 -0.90 -4.73
CA THR A 95 -23.51 -1.90 -3.73
C THR A 95 -22.72 -3.19 -3.92
N PHE A 96 -22.15 -3.71 -2.85
CA PHE A 96 -21.55 -5.04 -2.80
C PHE A 96 -22.55 -6.02 -2.20
N ALA A 97 -22.96 -7.01 -2.97
CA ALA A 97 -23.91 -8.02 -2.52
C ALA A 97 -25.15 -7.38 -1.83
N LYS A 98 -25.21 -7.42 -0.49
CA LYS A 98 -26.31 -6.88 0.32
C LYS A 98 -25.85 -5.81 1.32
N THR A 99 -24.71 -5.16 1.05
CA THR A 99 -24.21 -4.09 1.92
C THR A 99 -24.88 -2.76 1.62
N ALA A 100 -24.67 -1.78 2.48
CA ALA A 100 -25.04 -0.39 2.19
C ALA A 100 -24.22 0.13 0.99
N PRO A 101 -24.78 0.98 0.13
CA PRO A 101 -24.06 1.55 -1.00
C PRO A 101 -22.85 2.36 -0.55
N MET A 102 -21.72 2.16 -1.21
CA MET A 102 -20.54 3.01 -1.10
C MET A 102 -20.68 4.19 -2.05
N LEU A 103 -20.29 5.38 -1.61
CA LEU A 103 -20.27 6.59 -2.41
C LEU A 103 -18.83 6.88 -2.86
N LEU A 104 -18.63 7.14 -4.15
CA LEU A 104 -17.33 7.50 -4.71
C LEU A 104 -17.19 9.00 -4.98
N GLY A 105 -18.21 9.79 -4.60
CA GLY A 105 -18.27 11.24 -4.82
C GLY A 105 -18.65 11.64 -6.24
N LYS A 106 -18.89 10.67 -7.12
CA LYS A 106 -19.29 10.91 -8.51
C LYS A 106 -20.11 9.73 -9.05
N ALA A 107 -21.24 10.05 -9.68
CA ALA A 107 -22.11 9.05 -10.30
C ALA A 107 -21.52 8.50 -11.62
N PRO A 108 -21.80 7.22 -11.96
CA PRO A 108 -21.52 6.68 -13.28
C PRO A 108 -22.24 7.46 -14.39
N LYS A 109 -21.70 7.45 -15.60
CA LYS A 109 -22.29 8.10 -16.78
C LYS A 109 -22.40 7.14 -17.95
N LEU A 110 -23.51 7.20 -18.65
CA LEU A 110 -23.69 6.48 -19.93
C LEU A 110 -23.44 7.46 -21.07
N ILE A 111 -22.39 7.22 -21.87
CA ILE A 111 -21.98 8.06 -23.01
C ILE A 111 -21.78 7.13 -24.20
N ASP A 112 -22.49 7.40 -25.29
CA ASP A 112 -22.44 6.62 -26.54
C ASP A 112 -22.51 5.09 -26.32
N GLY A 113 -23.42 4.67 -25.43
CA GLY A 113 -23.64 3.26 -25.09
C GLY A 113 -22.54 2.64 -24.22
N THR A 114 -21.58 3.41 -23.73
CA THR A 114 -20.55 2.98 -22.81
C THR A 114 -20.80 3.57 -21.43
N THR A 115 -20.81 2.72 -20.40
CA THR A 115 -20.90 3.19 -19.02
C THR A 115 -19.49 3.48 -18.50
N TYR A 116 -19.32 4.72 -18.04
CA TYR A 116 -18.11 5.20 -17.41
C TYR A 116 -18.32 5.36 -15.90
N VAL A 117 -17.33 4.98 -15.13
CA VAL A 117 -17.29 5.15 -13.67
C VAL A 117 -16.12 6.03 -13.29
N PRO A 118 -16.17 6.75 -12.15
CA PRO A 118 -15.02 7.51 -11.68
C PRO A 118 -13.81 6.60 -11.49
N VAL A 119 -12.64 7.10 -11.79
CA VAL A 119 -11.40 6.29 -11.84
C VAL A 119 -11.05 5.64 -10.52
N ASN A 120 -11.42 6.27 -9.40
CA ASN A 120 -11.25 5.68 -8.06
C ASN A 120 -12.13 4.42 -7.83
N PHE A 121 -13.10 4.14 -8.71
CA PHE A 121 -13.80 2.85 -8.74
C PHE A 121 -12.81 1.66 -8.84
N ALA A 122 -11.73 1.82 -9.60
CA ALA A 122 -10.72 0.78 -9.72
C ALA A 122 -10.02 0.50 -8.37
N GLN A 123 -9.67 1.55 -7.63
CA GLN A 123 -8.99 1.43 -6.36
C GLN A 123 -9.93 1.06 -5.21
N ASP A 124 -11.04 1.79 -5.06
CA ASP A 124 -11.91 1.69 -3.89
C ASP A 124 -12.87 0.49 -3.96
N ILE A 125 -13.21 0.05 -5.19
CA ILE A 125 -14.21 -1.01 -5.44
C ILE A 125 -13.56 -2.30 -5.95
N LEU A 126 -12.65 -2.20 -6.92
CA LEU A 126 -12.01 -3.38 -7.52
C LEU A 126 -10.69 -3.73 -6.81
N HIS A 127 -10.21 -2.89 -5.91
CA HIS A 127 -8.94 -3.03 -5.20
C HIS A 127 -7.73 -3.21 -6.16
N VAL A 128 -7.73 -2.46 -7.25
CA VAL A 128 -6.68 -2.44 -8.27
C VAL A 128 -5.86 -1.17 -8.10
N ASP A 129 -4.54 -1.30 -8.06
CA ASP A 129 -3.64 -0.14 -7.92
C ASP A 129 -3.78 0.80 -9.12
N LEU A 130 -3.88 2.10 -8.82
CA LEU A 130 -4.13 3.16 -9.79
C LEU A 130 -2.95 4.13 -9.82
N SER A 131 -2.41 4.37 -11.01
CA SER A 131 -1.43 5.43 -11.23
C SER A 131 -1.72 6.24 -12.49
N PHE A 132 -1.28 7.50 -12.49
CA PHE A 132 -1.43 8.43 -13.59
C PHE A 132 -0.07 8.85 -14.12
N THR A 133 0.05 8.89 -15.44
CA THR A 133 1.21 9.46 -16.11
C THR A 133 0.75 10.43 -17.20
N GLU A 134 1.69 11.14 -17.82
CA GLU A 134 1.37 11.97 -19.01
C GLU A 134 0.85 11.13 -20.18
N SER A 135 1.16 9.83 -20.21
CA SER A 135 0.78 8.90 -21.28
C SER A 135 -0.54 8.19 -21.06
N GLY A 136 -1.12 8.17 -19.84
CA GLY A 136 -2.40 7.50 -19.61
C GLY A 136 -2.70 7.17 -18.15
N VAL A 137 -3.74 6.34 -17.97
CA VAL A 137 -4.15 5.74 -16.70
C VAL A 137 -3.64 4.30 -16.68
N TYR A 138 -2.99 3.91 -15.60
CA TYR A 138 -2.44 2.57 -15.40
C TYR A 138 -3.14 1.92 -14.22
N LEU A 139 -3.74 0.78 -14.47
CA LEU A 139 -4.33 -0.11 -13.49
C LEU A 139 -3.43 -1.34 -13.36
N THR A 140 -3.02 -1.67 -12.15
CA THR A 140 -2.16 -2.83 -11.88
C THR A 140 -2.89 -3.79 -10.96
N THR A 141 -3.17 -5.00 -11.47
CA THR A 141 -3.86 -6.05 -10.72
C THR A 141 -2.95 -6.78 -9.76
N GLU A 142 -1.66 -6.76 -10.03
CA GLU A 142 -0.70 -7.13 -9.02
C GLU A 142 -0.80 -6.09 -7.89
N GLN A 143 -1.79 -6.27 -7.01
CA GLN A 143 -1.61 -5.77 -5.67
C GLN A 143 -0.29 -6.37 -5.24
N LYS A 144 0.74 -5.55 -5.22
CA LYS A 144 1.93 -5.90 -4.49
C LYS A 144 1.42 -6.11 -3.06
N ALA A 145 1.15 -7.37 -2.73
CA ALA A 145 0.66 -7.73 -1.40
C ALA A 145 1.55 -6.98 -0.41
N PRO A 146 1.00 -6.37 0.63
CA PRO A 146 1.78 -5.52 1.51
C PRO A 146 3.00 -6.32 1.98
N VAL A 147 4.16 -5.92 1.47
CA VAL A 147 5.41 -6.58 1.80
C VAL A 147 5.74 -6.14 3.22
N ASN A 148 5.52 -7.04 4.16
CA ASN A 148 5.80 -6.77 5.56
C ASN A 148 7.29 -7.00 5.83
N LYS A 149 7.97 -5.95 6.24
CA LYS A 149 9.36 -6.06 6.71
C LYS A 149 9.33 -6.60 8.15
N VAL A 150 9.83 -7.81 8.32
CA VAL A 150 9.74 -8.58 9.57
C VAL A 150 11.11 -9.13 9.96
N VAL A 151 11.29 -9.46 11.23
CA VAL A 151 12.49 -10.15 11.71
C VAL A 151 12.19 -11.62 11.93
N VAL A 152 13.07 -12.50 11.45
CA VAL A 152 12.98 -13.94 11.69
C VAL A 152 13.45 -14.21 13.13
N THR A 153 12.56 -14.74 13.97
CA THR A 153 12.84 -15.05 15.39
C THR A 153 13.19 -16.51 15.61
N GLU A 154 12.58 -17.40 14.82
CA GLU A 154 12.86 -18.85 14.88
C GLU A 154 12.79 -19.46 13.48
N LYS A 155 13.46 -20.60 13.29
CA LYS A 155 13.42 -21.39 12.05
C LYS A 155 13.31 -22.87 12.35
N ALA A 156 12.45 -23.58 11.62
CA ALA A 156 12.29 -25.02 11.62
C ALA A 156 12.33 -25.58 10.18
N ASP A 157 12.11 -26.87 10.00
CA ASP A 157 12.32 -27.55 8.70
C ASP A 157 11.46 -26.99 7.56
N GLU A 158 10.21 -26.60 7.85
CA GLU A 158 9.24 -26.11 6.87
C GLU A 158 8.57 -24.79 7.30
N THR A 159 9.04 -24.18 8.39
CA THR A 159 8.43 -22.96 8.92
C THR A 159 9.50 -21.98 9.40
N ILE A 160 9.13 -20.70 9.38
CA ILE A 160 9.82 -19.65 10.13
C ILE A 160 8.83 -18.97 11.06
N THR A 161 9.27 -18.60 12.24
CA THR A 161 8.53 -17.66 13.09
C THR A 161 9.11 -16.28 12.87
N VAL A 162 8.23 -15.32 12.67
CA VAL A 162 8.63 -13.92 12.42
C VAL A 162 7.90 -12.99 13.38
N TYR A 163 8.50 -11.87 13.68
CA TYR A 163 7.81 -10.76 14.33
C TYR A 163 7.43 -9.71 13.28
N ASP A 164 6.11 -9.55 13.12
CA ASP A 164 5.48 -8.54 12.28
C ASP A 164 4.97 -7.40 13.18
N ALA A 165 5.28 -6.15 12.86
CA ALA A 165 4.91 -5.02 13.70
C ALA A 165 3.38 -4.82 13.82
N LYS A 166 2.59 -5.21 12.80
CA LYS A 166 1.13 -5.11 12.83
C LYS A 166 0.47 -6.32 13.50
N LEU A 167 0.98 -7.51 13.25
CA LEU A 167 0.36 -8.77 13.65
C LEU A 167 0.95 -9.34 14.95
N GLY A 168 2.18 -8.94 15.31
CA GLY A 168 2.97 -9.57 16.38
C GLY A 168 3.73 -10.77 15.87
N GLU A 169 3.84 -11.81 16.69
CA GLU A 169 4.48 -13.07 16.30
C GLU A 169 3.57 -13.86 15.34
N VAL A 170 4.13 -14.32 14.22
CA VAL A 170 3.44 -15.08 13.18
C VAL A 170 4.27 -16.30 12.80
N VAL A 171 3.64 -17.48 12.75
CA VAL A 171 4.25 -18.67 12.20
C VAL A 171 3.95 -18.77 10.71
N VAL A 172 4.98 -18.84 9.90
CA VAL A 172 4.88 -18.80 8.44
C VAL A 172 5.34 -20.14 7.87
N ASN A 173 4.42 -20.85 7.21
CA ASN A 173 4.76 -22.07 6.49
C ASN A 173 5.45 -21.71 5.18
N VAL A 174 6.53 -22.41 4.90
CA VAL A 174 7.30 -22.32 3.65
C VAL A 174 7.07 -23.61 2.87
N THR A 175 6.41 -23.49 1.71
CA THR A 175 6.06 -24.64 0.88
C THR A 175 6.92 -24.66 -0.39
N GLU A 176 6.78 -25.71 -1.20
CA GLU A 176 7.46 -25.79 -2.51
C GLU A 176 7.02 -24.67 -3.48
N GLU A 177 5.84 -24.07 -3.24
CA GLU A 177 5.30 -22.96 -4.05
C GLU A 177 5.83 -21.61 -3.58
N THR A 178 6.40 -21.51 -2.37
CA THR A 178 6.95 -20.27 -1.81
C THR A 178 8.17 -19.81 -2.59
N LYS A 179 8.12 -18.60 -3.13
CA LYS A 179 9.26 -18.00 -3.84
C LYS A 179 10.20 -17.34 -2.84
N ILE A 180 11.44 -17.84 -2.72
CA ILE A 180 12.46 -17.24 -1.87
C ILE A 180 13.55 -16.66 -2.76
N ALA A 181 13.89 -15.39 -2.57
CA ALA A 181 14.93 -14.70 -3.33
C ALA A 181 15.73 -13.74 -2.46
N ASP A 182 16.95 -13.42 -2.89
CA ASP A 182 17.72 -12.32 -2.31
C ASP A 182 17.24 -10.94 -2.83
N LYS A 183 17.89 -9.88 -2.35
CA LYS A 183 17.60 -8.50 -2.76
C LYS A 183 17.79 -8.26 -4.27
N ASP A 184 18.63 -9.06 -4.94
CA ASP A 184 18.97 -8.94 -6.35
C ASP A 184 18.08 -9.86 -7.23
N GLY A 185 17.16 -10.64 -6.61
CA GLY A 185 16.22 -11.54 -7.27
C GLY A 185 16.77 -12.95 -7.54
N ASN A 186 17.94 -13.30 -7.01
CA ASN A 186 18.46 -14.66 -7.15
C ASN A 186 17.69 -15.61 -6.22
N ALA A 187 17.30 -16.77 -6.75
CA ALA A 187 16.57 -17.77 -5.98
C ALA A 187 17.40 -18.31 -4.79
N LEU A 188 16.76 -18.37 -3.63
CA LEU A 188 17.27 -18.91 -2.40
C LEU A 188 16.43 -20.08 -1.90
N LYS A 189 16.89 -20.77 -0.86
CA LYS A 189 16.14 -21.80 -0.13
C LYS A 189 15.87 -21.34 1.30
N LEU A 190 14.99 -22.04 1.98
CA LEU A 190 14.71 -21.78 3.40
C LEU A 190 15.96 -21.84 4.26
N ASP A 191 16.91 -22.76 3.94
CA ASP A 191 18.17 -22.90 4.66
C ASP A 191 19.04 -21.64 4.61
N ASP A 192 18.92 -20.83 3.57
CA ASP A 192 19.66 -19.59 3.38
C ASP A 192 19.09 -18.41 4.22
N ILE A 193 17.94 -18.60 4.85
CA ILE A 193 17.34 -17.60 5.74
C ILE A 193 17.92 -17.79 7.15
N ASN A 194 18.52 -16.76 7.71
CA ASN A 194 19.07 -16.77 9.06
C ASN A 194 18.09 -16.22 10.09
N VAL A 195 18.12 -16.78 11.30
CA VAL A 195 17.47 -16.15 12.47
C VAL A 195 18.14 -14.80 12.73
N ASN A 196 17.35 -13.82 13.18
CA ASN A 196 17.76 -12.41 13.36
C ASN A 196 18.07 -11.66 12.07
N SER A 197 17.65 -12.18 10.90
CA SER A 197 17.67 -11.42 9.66
C SER A 197 16.33 -10.68 9.41
N LEU A 198 16.41 -9.56 8.71
CA LEU A 198 15.23 -8.87 8.17
C LEU A 198 14.87 -9.49 6.82
N VAL A 199 13.60 -9.82 6.68
CA VAL A 199 13.03 -10.31 5.43
C VAL A 199 11.77 -9.51 5.10
N GLU A 200 11.46 -9.45 3.82
CA GLU A 200 10.18 -8.95 3.33
C GLU A 200 9.32 -10.17 2.99
N ILE A 201 8.15 -10.30 3.60
CA ILE A 201 7.24 -11.43 3.40
C ILE A 201 5.93 -10.96 2.76
N GLU A 202 5.53 -11.69 1.74
CA GLU A 202 4.18 -11.67 1.20
C GLU A 202 3.42 -12.88 1.78
N TYR A 203 2.42 -12.60 2.60
CA TYR A 203 1.56 -13.62 3.19
C TYR A 203 0.47 -14.07 2.23
N ALA A 204 0.01 -15.31 2.37
CA ALA A 204 -1.20 -15.78 1.70
C ALA A 204 -2.45 -15.05 2.25
N ASP A 205 -3.52 -15.04 1.46
CA ASP A 205 -4.78 -14.34 1.78
C ASP A 205 -5.53 -14.92 2.99
N PHE A 206 -5.01 -15.96 3.60
CA PHE A 206 -5.61 -16.58 4.79
C PHE A 206 -4.63 -16.63 5.96
N MET A 207 -5.18 -16.51 7.16
CA MET A 207 -4.43 -16.65 8.41
C MET A 207 -5.30 -17.37 9.44
N THR A 208 -4.71 -18.26 10.22
CA THR A 208 -5.43 -18.94 11.30
C THR A 208 -5.73 -17.98 12.46
N MET A 209 -6.76 -18.32 13.24
CA MET A 209 -7.10 -17.57 14.48
C MET A 209 -6.36 -18.11 15.71
N SER A 210 -5.29 -18.89 15.54
CA SER A 210 -4.43 -19.37 16.63
C SER A 210 -3.57 -18.24 17.22
N LEU A 211 -2.93 -18.46 18.35
CA LEU A 211 -1.96 -17.58 18.97
C LEU A 211 -0.65 -18.36 19.20
N PRO A 212 0.43 -18.07 18.47
CA PRO A 212 0.50 -17.13 17.36
C PRO A 212 -0.32 -17.58 16.13
N PRO A 213 -0.77 -16.65 15.27
CA PRO A 213 -1.43 -16.99 14.04
C PRO A 213 -0.48 -17.66 13.05
N MET A 214 -1.04 -18.49 12.15
CA MET A 214 -0.26 -19.20 11.14
C MET A 214 -0.79 -18.86 9.75
N THR A 215 0.11 -18.73 8.80
CA THR A 215 -0.19 -18.52 7.38
C THR A 215 0.88 -19.17 6.51
N ASN A 216 0.69 -19.16 5.18
CA ASN A 216 1.72 -19.54 4.23
C ASN A 216 2.43 -18.29 3.69
N ALA A 217 3.69 -18.41 3.33
CA ALA A 217 4.37 -17.40 2.54
C ALA A 217 4.10 -17.66 1.04
N VAL A 218 3.67 -16.61 0.32
CA VAL A 218 3.66 -16.57 -1.15
C VAL A 218 5.08 -16.28 -1.65
N ALA A 219 5.72 -15.25 -1.05
CA ALA A 219 7.09 -14.90 -1.36
C ALA A 219 7.84 -14.42 -0.11
N ILE A 220 9.15 -14.68 -0.08
CA ILE A 220 10.08 -14.19 0.93
C ILE A 220 11.27 -13.58 0.21
N LYS A 221 11.55 -12.30 0.50
CA LYS A 221 12.73 -11.61 -0.01
C LYS A 221 13.70 -11.35 1.14
N VAL A 222 14.87 -11.96 1.05
CA VAL A 222 15.96 -11.77 2.03
C VAL A 222 16.65 -10.45 1.72
N THR A 223 16.59 -9.49 2.64
CA THR A 223 17.12 -8.13 2.44
C THR A 223 18.65 -8.08 2.49
N GLY A 224 19.28 -9.11 3.06
CA GLY A 224 20.71 -9.14 3.38
C GLY A 224 21.06 -8.35 4.64
N GLU A 225 20.08 -7.86 5.36
CA GLU A 225 20.25 -7.18 6.65
C GLU A 225 20.09 -8.19 7.78
N GLU A 226 21.14 -8.37 8.58
CA GLU A 226 21.20 -9.31 9.71
C GLU A 226 21.49 -8.59 11.03
N GLY A 227 21.30 -9.29 12.13
CA GLY A 227 21.58 -8.77 13.47
C GLY A 227 20.48 -7.86 14.00
N PHE A 228 19.23 -8.28 13.85
CA PHE A 228 18.06 -7.63 14.43
C PHE A 228 17.40 -8.53 15.47
N GLU A 229 16.80 -7.91 16.46
CA GLU A 229 16.03 -8.60 17.50
C GLU A 229 14.78 -7.80 17.88
N VAL A 230 13.84 -8.49 18.51
CA VAL A 230 12.63 -7.87 19.08
C VAL A 230 12.93 -7.46 20.51
N ILE A 231 12.72 -6.20 20.81
CA ILE A 231 12.86 -5.65 22.17
C ILE A 231 11.56 -5.01 22.62
N THR A 232 11.29 -5.07 23.92
CA THR A 232 10.11 -4.47 24.54
C THR A 232 10.55 -3.59 25.70
N GLY A 233 9.90 -2.45 25.89
CA GLY A 233 10.17 -1.56 27.00
C GLY A 233 9.15 -0.45 27.14
N THR A 234 9.15 0.21 28.29
CA THR A 234 8.35 1.41 28.52
C THR A 234 9.19 2.64 28.19
N ILE A 235 8.62 3.59 27.48
CA ILE A 235 9.27 4.84 27.12
C ILE A 235 9.43 5.67 28.39
N CYS A 236 10.65 6.07 28.70
CA CYS A 236 10.95 6.97 29.81
C CYS A 236 11.40 8.38 29.35
N GLU A 237 11.77 8.54 28.08
CA GLU A 237 12.14 9.81 27.50
C GLU A 237 11.94 9.81 25.99
N VAL A 238 11.49 10.93 25.43
CA VAL A 238 11.37 11.15 23.98
C VAL A 238 12.07 12.45 23.65
N ASN A 239 13.02 12.41 22.72
CA ASN A 239 13.77 13.56 22.26
C ASN A 239 13.68 13.75 20.76
N GLU A 240 13.54 15.00 20.33
CA GLU A 240 13.63 15.43 18.94
C GLU A 240 14.48 16.71 18.91
N ASP A 241 15.62 16.64 18.25
CA ASP A 241 16.54 17.76 18.10
C ASP A 241 17.12 17.82 16.67
N GLU A 242 18.08 18.71 16.44
CA GLU A 242 18.75 18.83 15.14
C GLU A 242 19.56 17.60 14.70
N ASN A 243 19.85 16.68 15.62
CA ASN A 243 20.59 15.44 15.37
C ASN A 243 19.65 14.24 15.04
N GLY A 244 18.34 14.41 15.25
CA GLY A 244 17.33 13.40 14.96
C GLY A 244 16.34 13.14 16.08
N LYS A 245 15.64 12.02 15.95
CA LYS A 245 14.62 11.58 16.90
C LYS A 245 15.12 10.37 17.68
N THR A 246 14.92 10.40 18.99
CA THR A 246 15.26 9.28 19.86
C THR A 246 14.14 8.97 20.85
N VAL A 247 14.05 7.71 21.22
CA VAL A 247 13.18 7.23 22.29
C VAL A 247 14.04 6.41 23.25
N THR A 248 14.00 6.74 24.54
CA THR A 248 14.68 5.95 25.57
C THR A 248 13.67 5.03 26.27
N ILE A 249 13.97 3.76 26.32
CA ILE A 249 13.18 2.76 27.03
C ILE A 249 13.88 2.29 28.29
N GLY A 250 13.09 2.00 29.33
CA GLY A 250 13.57 1.54 30.64
C GLY A 250 12.99 2.34 31.80
N GLU A 251 13.56 2.18 32.99
CA GLU A 251 13.18 2.94 34.17
C GLU A 251 14.03 4.22 34.31
N LYS A 252 13.40 5.38 34.59
CA LYS A 252 14.11 6.70 34.66
C LYS A 252 15.28 6.69 35.63
N GLU A 253 15.15 6.00 36.75
CA GLU A 253 16.16 5.96 37.81
C GLU A 253 17.29 4.97 37.55
N LYS A 254 17.16 4.11 36.53
CA LYS A 254 18.11 3.04 36.21
C LYS A 254 18.83 3.27 34.89
N VAL A 255 19.54 4.36 34.76
CA VAL A 255 20.21 4.78 33.51
C VAL A 255 21.10 3.68 32.89
N MET A 256 21.72 2.83 33.70
CA MET A 256 22.55 1.72 33.23
C MET A 256 21.77 0.61 32.52
N GLU A 257 20.46 0.51 32.77
CA GLU A 257 19.56 -0.49 32.20
C GLU A 257 18.72 0.08 31.06
N GLN A 258 18.84 1.39 30.78
CA GLN A 258 18.13 2.04 29.70
C GLN A 258 18.76 1.73 28.35
N THR A 259 17.94 1.84 27.31
CA THR A 259 18.38 1.76 25.93
C THR A 259 17.80 2.93 25.14
N VAL A 260 18.65 3.67 24.45
CA VAL A 260 18.26 4.74 23.53
C VAL A 260 18.05 4.13 22.14
N LEU A 261 16.88 4.33 21.60
CA LEU A 261 16.47 3.91 20.27
C LEU A 261 16.65 5.12 19.33
N ASN A 262 17.58 5.01 18.39
CA ASN A 262 17.78 6.02 17.34
C ASN A 262 16.81 5.75 16.20
N LEU A 263 15.97 6.72 15.88
CA LEU A 263 14.93 6.62 14.86
C LEU A 263 15.43 7.25 13.56
N SER A 264 15.30 6.51 12.46
CA SER A 264 15.50 7.08 11.13
C SER A 264 14.35 8.00 10.74
N GLU A 265 14.52 8.83 9.72
CA GLU A 265 13.44 9.68 9.18
C GLU A 265 12.25 8.84 8.69
N ASP A 266 12.51 7.65 8.17
CA ASP A 266 11.53 6.69 7.63
C ASP A 266 11.03 5.68 8.67
N ILE A 267 11.20 5.96 9.96
CA ILE A 267 10.74 5.05 11.02
C ILE A 267 9.23 4.79 10.92
N LYS A 268 8.86 3.52 10.91
CA LYS A 268 7.47 3.12 10.93
C LYS A 268 7.01 2.95 12.38
N VAL A 269 5.99 3.71 12.76
CA VAL A 269 5.33 3.59 14.06
C VAL A 269 3.96 2.96 13.84
N ILE A 270 3.64 1.92 14.59
CA ILE A 270 2.35 1.23 14.57
C ILE A 270 1.63 1.51 15.88
N SER A 271 0.38 1.95 15.79
CA SER A 271 -0.48 2.20 16.94
C SER A 271 -0.90 0.89 17.63
N LEU A 272 -1.55 1.00 18.77
CA LEU A 272 -2.14 -0.13 19.50
C LEU A 272 -3.14 -0.93 18.64
N ASP A 273 -3.90 -0.23 17.79
CA ASP A 273 -4.90 -0.82 16.90
C ASP A 273 -4.30 -1.44 15.62
N GLY A 274 -2.96 -1.38 15.46
CA GLY A 274 -2.26 -1.94 14.29
C GLY A 274 -2.20 -1.02 13.07
N GLU A 275 -2.65 0.22 13.20
CA GLU A 275 -2.60 1.22 12.14
C GLU A 275 -1.29 2.02 12.16
N ASP A 276 -0.94 2.64 11.04
CA ASP A 276 0.24 3.50 10.96
C ASP A 276 0.03 4.75 11.82
N ALA A 277 1.02 5.14 12.60
CA ALA A 277 0.99 6.29 13.49
C ALA A 277 2.21 7.20 13.29
N ASP A 278 2.07 8.45 13.75
CA ASP A 278 3.17 9.41 13.74
C ASP A 278 4.08 9.24 14.96
N PHE A 279 5.31 9.76 14.84
CA PHE A 279 6.26 9.85 15.96
C PHE A 279 5.64 10.48 17.22
N THR A 280 4.73 11.43 17.07
CA THR A 280 4.03 12.11 18.18
C THR A 280 3.17 11.18 19.04
N ALA A 281 2.90 9.96 18.58
CA ALA A 281 2.23 8.93 19.37
C ALA A 281 3.16 8.29 20.42
N LEU A 282 4.48 8.36 20.22
CA LEU A 282 5.48 7.88 21.17
C LEU A 282 5.61 8.89 22.31
N LYS A 283 5.15 8.53 23.49
CA LYS A 283 5.13 9.38 24.70
C LYS A 283 5.74 8.63 25.88
N GLU A 284 6.15 9.37 26.91
CA GLU A 284 6.54 8.78 28.19
C GLU A 284 5.41 7.90 28.74
N ASP A 285 5.78 6.84 29.45
CA ASP A 285 4.91 5.81 30.05
C ASP A 285 4.20 4.89 29.05
N VAL A 286 4.38 5.10 27.74
CA VAL A 286 3.88 4.20 26.69
C VAL A 286 4.78 2.96 26.56
N LYS A 287 4.19 1.78 26.53
CA LYS A 287 4.92 0.53 26.30
C LYS A 287 4.98 0.21 24.82
N ILE A 288 6.16 -0.14 24.37
CA ILE A 288 6.44 -0.43 22.97
C ILE A 288 7.14 -1.76 22.79
N THR A 289 6.98 -2.32 21.60
CA THR A 289 7.83 -3.38 21.06
C THR A 289 8.47 -2.88 19.77
N ALA A 290 9.74 -3.12 19.59
CA ALA A 290 10.50 -2.62 18.44
C ALA A 290 11.37 -3.72 17.82
N ILE A 291 11.56 -3.66 16.51
CA ILE A 291 12.61 -4.39 15.80
C ILE A 291 13.86 -3.50 15.82
N ALA A 292 14.86 -3.91 16.56
CA ALA A 292 16.06 -3.13 16.81
C ALA A 292 17.32 -3.88 16.39
N SER A 293 18.34 -3.12 15.99
CA SER A 293 19.67 -3.68 15.71
C SER A 293 20.27 -4.30 16.97
N MET A 294 20.87 -5.47 16.87
CA MET A 294 21.68 -6.09 17.94
C MET A 294 22.99 -5.34 18.18
N ALA A 295 23.43 -4.55 17.19
CA ALA A 295 24.60 -3.69 17.35
C ALA A 295 24.27 -2.52 18.28
N VAL A 296 24.96 -2.45 19.43
CA VAL A 296 24.80 -1.42 20.45
C VAL A 296 26.08 -0.61 20.61
N THR A 297 25.93 0.69 20.93
CA THR A 297 27.06 1.53 21.32
C THR A 297 27.56 1.17 22.73
N ARG A 298 28.78 1.61 23.06
CA ARG A 298 29.36 1.46 24.41
C ARG A 298 29.06 2.66 25.31
N SER A 299 28.10 3.49 24.93
CA SER A 299 27.63 4.62 25.75
C SER A 299 26.75 4.14 26.91
N ILE A 300 26.49 5.01 27.86
CA ILE A 300 25.53 4.81 28.94
C ILE A 300 24.56 5.98 28.91
N PRO A 301 23.29 5.76 28.61
CA PRO A 301 22.70 4.50 28.17
C PRO A 301 23.27 3.98 26.84
N ALA A 302 23.15 2.67 26.60
CA ALA A 302 23.48 2.08 25.30
C ALA A 302 22.51 2.56 24.22
N GLN A 303 22.97 2.68 22.98
CA GLN A 303 22.16 3.17 21.86
C GLN A 303 22.14 2.14 20.74
N ARG A 304 21.00 2.02 20.05
CA ARG A 304 20.82 1.17 18.88
C ARG A 304 19.84 1.77 17.88
N GLY A 305 19.97 1.41 16.61
CA GLY A 305 19.01 1.75 15.58
C GLY A 305 17.77 0.86 15.64
N VAL A 306 16.63 1.39 15.21
CA VAL A 306 15.37 0.64 15.07
C VAL A 306 14.79 0.83 13.67
N THR A 307 14.05 -0.18 13.21
CA THR A 307 13.39 -0.17 11.88
C THR A 307 11.88 0.03 11.98
N VAL A 308 11.29 -0.41 13.09
CA VAL A 308 9.85 -0.28 13.33
C VAL A 308 9.58 -0.28 14.83
N ILE A 309 8.58 0.48 15.26
CA ILE A 309 8.09 0.52 16.64
C ILE A 309 6.59 0.25 16.64
N ARG A 310 6.12 -0.64 17.50
CA ARG A 310 4.71 -0.86 17.80
C ARG A 310 4.40 -0.44 19.21
N ILE A 311 3.31 0.34 19.37
CA ILE A 311 2.72 0.65 20.68
C ILE A 311 1.93 -0.56 21.14
N THR A 312 2.16 -1.03 22.36
CA THR A 312 1.54 -2.26 22.91
C THR A 312 0.67 -2.01 24.14
N GLU A 313 0.90 -0.92 24.85
CA GLU A 313 0.07 -0.44 25.98
C GLU A 313 0.18 1.08 26.08
#